data_8c9bd225ddb94ec5c3935f8f809bda6c
#
_entry.id   8c9bd225ddb94ec5c3935f8f809bda6c
#
_cell.length_a   1.000
_cell.length_b   1.000
_cell.length_c   1.000
_cell.angle_alpha   90.00
_cell.angle_beta   90.00
_cell.angle_gamma   90.00
#
_symmetry.space_group_name_H-M   'P 1'
#
loop_
_entity.id
_entity.type
_entity.pdbx_description
1 polymer ?
#
loop_
_entity_poly.entity_id
_entity_poly.type
_entity_poly.pdbx_seq_one_letter_code
_entity_poly.pdbx_strand_id
1 'polypeptide(L)'
;MNEPTRLPRIPRRTALLATGAILLMVAACGQAAVTAPTPAPTRAATQAGATLPGAAAGGPAQPGQASAAGPAATAGSSAGGTFPGGFLVADRGNGRLLAIDRTGRIWWRFPTAGAVPASQAFAADDAFLAPDGRTIVANDEAHEVIDRIDIATGRITWQYGHYGRAGSGAGFLHTPDDAYPLANGDIVVADIENCRVIEINPAKQIVRQWGRTGACTAAAPATFGRPNGDTPLPDGGILITEITGSRVVRLAADGHVVFDIHVPVRYPSDAQLDSAGNVIVADYSNPGSVVRVSPTGKLLWRYGPKTGAGRLDHPSLATPLADGTILINDDFRHRLVIVDPATNTIVWQYGTTDRPGQTANHLNVPDGHEPLPAGISF
;
A
#
# COMPACT_ATOMS: atom_id res chain seq x y z
N MET A 1 59.59 -38.73 24.58
CA MET A 1 59.29 -38.76 26.00
C MET A 1 58.59 -37.46 26.36
N ASN A 2 57.28 -37.50 26.48
CA ASN A 2 56.44 -36.59 27.28
C ASN A 2 54.98 -37.08 27.11
N GLU A 3 54.42 -37.50 28.24
CA GLU A 3 53.07 -38.05 28.37
C GLU A 3 51.97 -37.02 28.15
N PRO A 4 50.75 -37.43 27.74
CA PRO A 4 49.58 -36.57 27.65
C PRO A 4 48.87 -36.54 29.01
N THR A 5 48.59 -35.33 29.46
CA THR A 5 47.86 -34.99 30.70
C THR A 5 46.37 -35.36 30.58
N ARG A 6 45.89 -36.15 31.53
CA ARG A 6 44.49 -36.59 31.68
C ARG A 6 43.63 -35.49 32.28
N LEU A 7 42.46 -35.21 31.72
CA LEU A 7 41.41 -34.38 32.35
C LEU A 7 40.58 -35.18 33.35
N PRO A 8 40.05 -34.57 34.43
CA PRO A 8 39.31 -35.27 35.48
C PRO A 8 37.86 -35.53 35.12
N ARG A 9 37.36 -36.72 35.56
CA ARG A 9 35.96 -37.17 35.43
C ARG A 9 35.07 -36.52 36.48
N ILE A 10 33.89 -36.02 36.05
CA ILE A 10 32.81 -35.51 36.93
C ILE A 10 31.90 -36.69 37.35
N PRO A 11 31.54 -36.87 38.61
CA PRO A 11 30.70 -37.97 39.07
C PRO A 11 29.21 -37.74 38.79
N ARG A 12 28.54 -38.80 38.31
CA ARG A 12 27.10 -38.89 38.16
C ARG A 12 26.42 -38.90 39.54
N ARG A 13 25.50 -37.98 39.78
CA ARG A 13 24.57 -38.01 40.94
C ARG A 13 23.28 -38.72 40.54
N THR A 14 22.97 -39.75 41.29
CA THR A 14 21.76 -40.58 41.28
C THR A 14 20.58 -39.74 41.77
N ALA A 15 19.45 -39.65 41.02
CA ALA A 15 18.23 -39.04 41.45
C ALA A 15 17.34 -40.08 42.15
N LEU A 16 16.99 -39.79 43.38
CA LEU A 16 16.04 -40.54 44.22
C LEU A 16 14.60 -40.12 43.80
N LEU A 17 13.76 -41.11 43.47
CA LEU A 17 12.33 -40.95 43.31
C LEU A 17 11.65 -40.79 44.67
N ALA A 18 10.98 -39.66 44.92
CA ALA A 18 10.06 -39.46 46.02
C ALA A 18 8.64 -39.41 45.51
N THR A 19 7.88 -40.46 45.77
CA THR A 19 6.43 -40.53 45.58
C THR A 19 5.75 -39.76 46.73
N GLY A 20 5.07 -38.65 46.39
CA GLY A 20 4.23 -37.89 47.31
C GLY A 20 2.81 -37.84 46.78
N ALA A 21 1.90 -38.51 47.49
CA ALA A 21 0.46 -38.44 47.28
C ALA A 21 -0.07 -37.06 47.66
N ILE A 22 -0.77 -36.38 46.77
CA ILE A 22 -1.51 -35.16 47.05
C ILE A 22 -3.01 -35.44 46.98
N LEU A 23 -3.64 -35.17 48.10
CA LEU A 23 -5.05 -35.25 48.42
C LEU A 23 -5.88 -34.31 47.55
N LEU A 24 -6.94 -34.83 46.89
CA LEU A 24 -7.94 -34.03 46.20
C LEU A 24 -8.82 -33.31 47.25
N MET A 25 -8.78 -31.96 47.26
CA MET A 25 -9.86 -31.15 47.79
C MET A 25 -10.69 -30.62 46.62
N VAL A 26 -11.93 -31.11 46.52
CA VAL A 26 -12.97 -30.59 45.63
C VAL A 26 -13.58 -29.36 46.28
N ALA A 27 -13.29 -28.18 45.77
CA ALA A 27 -14.04 -26.97 46.06
C ALA A 27 -14.97 -26.70 44.90
N ALA A 28 -16.25 -26.89 45.10
CA ALA A 28 -17.31 -26.50 44.16
C ALA A 28 -17.43 -24.97 44.21
N CYS A 29 -17.08 -24.29 43.10
CA CYS A 29 -17.47 -22.91 42.86
C CYS A 29 -18.26 -22.85 41.53
N GLY A 30 -19.46 -22.24 41.65
CA GLY A 30 -20.48 -22.23 40.60
C GLY A 30 -20.01 -21.65 39.25
N GLN A 31 -20.39 -22.32 38.21
CA GLN A 31 -20.27 -21.84 36.85
C GLN A 31 -21.33 -20.76 36.62
N ALA A 32 -20.89 -19.51 36.52
CA ALA A 32 -21.71 -18.50 35.87
C ALA A 32 -21.60 -18.72 34.33
N ALA A 33 -22.72 -19.10 33.70
CA ALA A 33 -22.82 -19.24 32.28
C ALA A 33 -22.63 -17.86 31.63
N VAL A 34 -21.53 -17.68 30.94
CA VAL A 34 -21.33 -16.54 30.01
C VAL A 34 -22.10 -16.88 28.75
N THR A 35 -23.26 -16.26 28.59
CA THR A 35 -24.04 -16.31 27.35
C THR A 35 -23.27 -15.56 26.26
N ALA A 36 -22.95 -16.25 25.19
CA ALA A 36 -22.40 -15.67 23.96
C ALA A 36 -23.36 -14.62 23.39
N PRO A 37 -22.87 -13.48 22.87
CA PRO A 37 -23.75 -12.52 22.22
C PRO A 37 -24.33 -13.10 20.92
N THR A 38 -25.63 -13.01 20.80
CA THR A 38 -26.41 -13.38 19.61
C THR A 38 -25.95 -12.52 18.43
N PRO A 39 -25.66 -13.09 17.24
CA PRO A 39 -25.34 -12.29 16.07
C PRO A 39 -26.55 -11.45 15.65
N ALA A 40 -26.30 -10.18 15.33
CA ALA A 40 -27.31 -9.26 14.81
C ALA A 40 -27.85 -9.76 13.46
N PRO A 41 -29.14 -9.58 13.16
CA PRO A 41 -29.75 -10.06 11.93
C PRO A 41 -29.19 -9.29 10.72
N THR A 42 -28.66 -10.02 9.76
CA THR A 42 -28.28 -9.53 8.44
C THR A 42 -29.52 -8.96 7.73
N ARG A 43 -29.54 -7.68 7.51
CA ARG A 43 -30.60 -6.99 6.79
C ARG A 43 -30.49 -7.33 5.30
N ALA A 44 -31.34 -8.24 4.82
CA ALA A 44 -31.49 -8.51 3.40
C ALA A 44 -31.93 -7.23 2.67
N ALA A 45 -31.16 -6.82 1.67
CA ALA A 45 -31.55 -5.75 0.77
C ALA A 45 -32.67 -6.26 -0.15
N THR A 46 -33.88 -5.79 0.11
CA THR A 46 -35.02 -6.02 -0.78
C THR A 46 -34.88 -5.14 -2.01
N GLN A 47 -34.70 -5.73 -3.16
CA GLN A 47 -34.81 -5.05 -4.45
C GLN A 47 -36.27 -4.64 -4.63
N ALA A 48 -36.56 -3.33 -4.56
CA ALA A 48 -37.81 -2.78 -5.00
C ALA A 48 -37.78 -2.62 -6.52
N GLY A 49 -38.50 -3.41 -7.23
CA GLY A 49 -38.75 -3.26 -8.66
C GLY A 49 -39.55 -1.99 -8.93
N ALA A 50 -39.00 -1.05 -9.65
CA ALA A 50 -39.71 0.10 -10.19
C ALA A 50 -40.26 -0.28 -11.57
N THR A 51 -41.57 -0.43 -11.66
CA THR A 51 -42.33 -0.53 -12.90
C THR A 51 -42.36 0.84 -13.61
N LEU A 52 -41.97 0.86 -14.87
CA LEU A 52 -42.11 2.01 -15.77
C LEU A 52 -43.60 2.22 -16.16
N PRO A 53 -44.11 3.45 -16.17
CA PRO A 53 -45.37 3.75 -16.84
C PRO A 53 -45.12 4.08 -18.33
N GLY A 54 -46.11 3.68 -19.10
CA GLY A 54 -46.12 3.63 -20.54
C GLY A 54 -46.05 5.00 -21.25
N ALA A 55 -45.75 4.86 -22.53
CA ALA A 55 -45.64 5.89 -23.53
C ALA A 55 -46.95 6.64 -23.77
N ALA A 56 -46.85 7.98 -23.87
CA ALA A 56 -47.86 8.79 -24.54
C ALA A 56 -47.19 9.62 -25.64
N ALA A 57 -47.90 9.65 -26.75
CA ALA A 57 -47.42 10.12 -28.06
C ALA A 57 -47.39 11.66 -28.21
N GLY A 58 -46.42 12.12 -28.97
CA GLY A 58 -46.57 13.07 -30.08
C GLY A 58 -46.86 14.55 -29.79
N GLY A 59 -45.88 15.41 -30.10
CA GLY A 59 -46.01 16.81 -30.44
C GLY A 59 -44.71 17.34 -31.07
N PRO A 60 -44.78 18.25 -32.05
CA PRO A 60 -43.69 18.47 -32.97
C PRO A 60 -42.56 19.36 -32.40
N ALA A 61 -41.36 19.11 -32.93
CA ALA A 61 -40.13 19.80 -32.65
C ALA A 61 -40.12 21.27 -32.99
N GLN A 62 -39.60 22.10 -32.11
CA GLN A 62 -39.08 23.41 -32.45
C GLN A 62 -37.55 23.39 -32.44
N PRO A 63 -36.87 24.07 -33.40
CA PRO A 63 -35.42 24.16 -33.43
C PRO A 63 -34.95 25.30 -32.54
N GLY A 64 -34.07 25.04 -31.66
CA GLY A 64 -33.54 26.14 -30.88
C GLY A 64 -32.43 25.80 -29.91
N GLN A 65 -31.27 26.28 -30.25
CA GLN A 65 -30.12 26.61 -29.43
C GLN A 65 -29.17 25.43 -29.11
N ALA A 66 -28.11 25.40 -29.87
CA ALA A 66 -26.87 24.74 -29.55
C ALA A 66 -26.30 25.33 -28.26
N SER A 67 -26.36 24.54 -27.19
CA SER A 67 -25.62 24.83 -25.99
C SER A 67 -24.15 24.54 -26.29
N ALA A 68 -23.31 25.56 -26.19
CA ALA A 68 -21.88 25.47 -26.40
C ALA A 68 -21.29 24.39 -25.50
N ALA A 69 -20.72 23.35 -26.13
CA ALA A 69 -19.83 22.42 -25.47
C ALA A 69 -18.64 23.23 -24.95
N GLY A 70 -18.46 23.25 -23.65
CA GLY A 70 -17.25 23.78 -23.01
C GLY A 70 -16.03 23.09 -23.63
N PRO A 71 -14.90 23.79 -23.74
CA PRO A 71 -13.74 23.24 -24.41
C PRO A 71 -13.30 21.95 -23.74
N ALA A 72 -13.19 20.86 -24.52
CA ALA A 72 -12.45 19.68 -24.15
C ALA A 72 -11.05 20.15 -23.73
N ALA A 73 -10.63 19.80 -22.52
CA ALA A 73 -9.27 20.04 -22.07
C ALA A 73 -8.33 19.37 -23.06
N THR A 74 -7.83 20.12 -24.00
CA THR A 74 -6.70 19.75 -24.86
C THR A 74 -5.54 19.48 -23.92
N ALA A 75 -4.92 18.31 -24.04
CA ALA A 75 -3.65 18.00 -23.43
C ALA A 75 -2.65 19.10 -23.79
N GLY A 76 -2.58 20.12 -22.92
CA GLY A 76 -1.68 21.25 -23.09
C GLY A 76 -0.27 20.78 -22.83
N SER A 77 0.59 20.84 -23.83
CA SER A 77 2.03 20.81 -23.66
C SER A 77 2.44 21.98 -22.78
N SER A 78 2.61 21.75 -21.49
CA SER A 78 3.18 22.74 -20.58
C SER A 78 4.66 22.52 -20.42
N ALA A 79 5.34 23.62 -20.51
CA ALA A 79 6.71 23.97 -20.16
C ALA A 79 7.55 22.91 -19.42
N GLY A 80 8.63 22.53 -20.02
CA GLY A 80 10.00 22.21 -19.60
C GLY A 80 10.33 21.68 -18.21
N GLY A 81 9.45 20.97 -17.51
CA GLY A 81 9.82 20.18 -16.34
C GLY A 81 10.38 18.81 -16.78
N THR A 82 11.40 18.32 -16.08
CA THR A 82 11.91 16.96 -16.26
C THR A 82 10.87 15.97 -15.76
N PHE A 83 9.90 15.70 -16.62
CA PHE A 83 8.92 14.63 -16.38
C PHE A 83 9.67 13.29 -16.42
N PRO A 84 9.44 12.36 -15.49
CA PRO A 84 10.03 11.03 -15.53
C PRO A 84 9.73 10.33 -16.87
N GLY A 85 10.47 9.28 -17.20
CA GLY A 85 10.33 8.54 -18.45
C GLY A 85 8.93 7.95 -18.66
N GLY A 86 8.21 7.73 -17.57
CA GLY A 86 6.85 7.22 -17.50
C GLY A 86 6.46 6.88 -16.06
N PHE A 87 5.38 6.14 -15.92
CA PHE A 87 4.90 5.65 -14.62
C PHE A 87 4.57 4.17 -14.71
N LEU A 88 4.97 3.40 -13.71
CA LEU A 88 4.36 2.12 -13.39
C LEU A 88 3.10 2.40 -12.58
N VAL A 89 2.01 1.70 -12.89
CA VAL A 89 0.70 1.91 -12.26
C VAL A 89 0.11 0.57 -11.88
N ALA A 90 -0.23 0.40 -10.62
CA ALA A 90 -1.06 -0.70 -10.14
C ALA A 90 -2.54 -0.34 -10.36
N ASP A 91 -3.12 -0.82 -11.43
CA ASP A 91 -4.54 -0.63 -11.79
C ASP A 91 -5.36 -1.76 -11.15
N ARG A 92 -5.44 -1.72 -9.81
CA ARG A 92 -5.92 -2.77 -8.92
C ARG A 92 -7.29 -3.29 -9.30
N GLY A 93 -8.27 -2.43 -9.47
CA GLY A 93 -9.65 -2.82 -9.78
C GLY A 93 -9.81 -3.44 -11.17
N ASN A 94 -8.79 -3.36 -12.02
CA ASN A 94 -8.72 -4.05 -13.31
C ASN A 94 -7.79 -5.27 -13.26
N GLY A 95 -7.17 -5.56 -12.12
CA GLY A 95 -6.26 -6.70 -11.94
C GLY A 95 -5.03 -6.63 -12.85
N ARG A 96 -4.40 -5.45 -12.98
CA ARG A 96 -3.28 -5.27 -13.91
C ARG A 96 -2.27 -4.22 -13.46
N LEU A 97 -1.03 -4.39 -13.92
CA LEU A 97 -0.01 -3.35 -13.92
C LEU A 97 0.13 -2.77 -15.31
N LEU A 98 0.42 -1.47 -15.40
CA LEU A 98 0.65 -0.76 -16.65
C LEU A 98 1.93 0.06 -16.53
N ALA A 99 2.77 0.04 -17.57
CA ALA A 99 3.76 1.10 -17.78
C ALA A 99 3.22 2.07 -18.82
N ILE A 100 3.05 3.34 -18.44
CA ILE A 100 2.52 4.40 -19.27
C ILE A 100 3.54 5.52 -19.46
N ASP A 101 3.63 6.10 -20.63
CA ASP A 101 4.42 7.30 -20.86
C ASP A 101 3.61 8.58 -20.54
N ARG A 102 4.29 9.72 -20.54
CA ARG A 102 3.67 11.03 -20.28
C ARG A 102 2.55 11.41 -21.24
N THR A 103 2.47 10.75 -22.40
CA THR A 103 1.39 10.95 -23.38
C THR A 103 0.19 10.06 -23.09
N GLY A 104 0.29 9.18 -22.11
CA GLY A 104 -0.73 8.19 -21.76
C GLY A 104 -0.69 6.93 -22.63
N ARG A 105 0.36 6.75 -23.43
CA ARG A 105 0.54 5.50 -24.20
C ARG A 105 1.01 4.40 -23.26
N ILE A 106 0.25 3.27 -23.25
CA ILE A 106 0.65 2.04 -22.56
C ILE A 106 1.70 1.34 -23.42
N TRP A 107 2.87 1.08 -22.88
CA TRP A 107 3.96 0.39 -23.59
C TRP A 107 4.34 -0.96 -22.96
N TRP A 108 3.85 -1.25 -21.75
CA TRP A 108 3.95 -2.56 -21.11
C TRP A 108 2.70 -2.81 -20.25
N ARG A 109 2.36 -4.10 -20.06
CA ARG A 109 1.27 -4.53 -19.20
C ARG A 109 1.50 -5.91 -18.62
N PHE A 110 0.97 -6.14 -17.42
CA PHE A 110 0.90 -7.42 -16.73
C PHE A 110 -0.50 -7.57 -16.13
N PRO A 111 -1.10 -8.78 -16.05
CA PRO A 111 -0.59 -10.04 -16.56
C PRO A 111 -0.83 -10.20 -18.07
N THR A 112 0.04 -10.99 -18.70
CA THR A 112 -0.24 -11.59 -20.00
C THR A 112 -0.91 -12.97 -19.80
N ALA A 113 -1.44 -13.55 -20.87
CA ALA A 113 -2.10 -14.86 -20.78
C ALA A 113 -1.18 -15.94 -20.17
N GLY A 114 -1.64 -16.57 -19.09
CA GLY A 114 -0.89 -17.60 -18.38
C GLY A 114 0.25 -17.09 -17.46
N ALA A 115 0.34 -15.79 -17.24
CA ALA A 115 1.33 -15.19 -16.34
C ALA A 115 1.02 -15.45 -14.86
N VAL A 116 -0.26 -15.49 -14.51
CA VAL A 116 -0.78 -15.79 -13.16
C VAL A 116 -1.34 -17.20 -13.14
N PRO A 117 -1.12 -17.99 -12.07
CA PRO A 117 -1.71 -19.32 -11.95
C PRO A 117 -3.24 -19.27 -12.12
N ALA A 118 -3.81 -20.26 -12.82
CA ALA A 118 -5.26 -20.28 -13.12
C ALA A 118 -6.16 -20.31 -11.86
N SER A 119 -5.60 -20.67 -10.70
CA SER A 119 -6.30 -20.69 -9.41
C SER A 119 -6.19 -19.37 -8.64
N GLN A 120 -5.51 -18.37 -9.19
CA GLN A 120 -5.28 -17.08 -8.54
C GLN A 120 -5.81 -15.95 -9.43
N ALA A 121 -6.35 -14.91 -8.78
CA ALA A 121 -6.55 -13.61 -9.39
C ALA A 121 -5.31 -12.73 -9.10
N PHE A 122 -5.14 -11.66 -9.82
CA PHE A 122 -4.12 -10.65 -9.58
C PHE A 122 -4.80 -9.32 -9.31
N ALA A 123 -4.49 -8.69 -8.19
CA ALA A 123 -5.09 -7.42 -7.79
C ALA A 123 -4.08 -6.62 -6.94
N ALA A 124 -2.94 -6.28 -7.56
CA ALA A 124 -1.89 -5.55 -6.85
C ALA A 124 -2.38 -4.19 -6.37
N ASP A 125 -2.11 -3.89 -5.10
CA ASP A 125 -2.24 -2.56 -4.52
C ASP A 125 -1.12 -1.67 -5.04
N ASP A 126 0.13 -2.03 -4.73
CA ASP A 126 1.31 -1.30 -5.15
C ASP A 126 2.22 -2.16 -6.01
N ALA A 127 3.09 -1.49 -6.76
CA ALA A 127 4.10 -2.15 -7.56
C ALA A 127 5.31 -1.23 -7.75
N PHE A 128 6.50 -1.76 -7.47
CA PHE A 128 7.75 -1.03 -7.53
C PHE A 128 8.78 -1.74 -8.40
N LEU A 129 9.50 -0.97 -9.21
CA LEU A 129 10.60 -1.47 -10.01
C LEU A 129 11.81 -1.78 -9.12
N ALA A 130 12.31 -3.00 -9.18
CA ALA A 130 13.51 -3.34 -8.45
C ALA A 130 14.74 -2.58 -9.00
N PRO A 131 15.75 -2.31 -8.17
CA PRO A 131 16.96 -1.61 -8.58
C PRO A 131 17.74 -2.30 -9.71
N ASP A 132 17.47 -3.58 -9.98
CA ASP A 132 18.03 -4.32 -11.11
C ASP A 132 17.46 -3.89 -12.48
N GLY A 133 16.36 -3.12 -12.49
CA GLY A 133 15.66 -2.68 -13.70
C GLY A 133 14.99 -3.81 -14.50
N ARG A 134 14.84 -5.00 -13.91
CA ARG A 134 14.34 -6.21 -14.58
C ARG A 134 13.15 -6.86 -13.88
N THR A 135 12.99 -6.53 -12.61
CA THR A 135 11.99 -7.14 -11.75
C THR A 135 11.03 -6.07 -11.23
N ILE A 136 9.74 -6.36 -11.20
CA ILE A 136 8.74 -5.59 -10.46
C ILE A 136 8.36 -6.41 -9.23
N VAL A 137 8.28 -5.75 -8.07
CA VAL A 137 7.68 -6.30 -6.86
C VAL A 137 6.30 -5.70 -6.71
N ALA A 138 5.29 -6.54 -6.49
CA ALA A 138 3.92 -6.12 -6.29
C ALA A 138 3.33 -6.82 -5.06
N ASN A 139 2.66 -6.08 -4.19
CA ASN A 139 1.84 -6.66 -3.13
C ASN A 139 0.39 -6.79 -3.59
N ASP A 140 -0.23 -7.88 -3.19
CA ASP A 140 -1.67 -8.13 -3.37
C ASP A 140 -2.28 -8.27 -1.97
N GLU A 141 -2.73 -7.15 -1.44
CA GLU A 141 -3.30 -7.01 -0.10
C GLU A 141 -4.50 -7.93 0.09
N ALA A 142 -5.38 -7.97 -0.91
CA ALA A 142 -6.61 -8.78 -0.86
C ALA A 142 -6.35 -10.29 -0.83
N HIS A 143 -5.19 -10.73 -1.33
CA HIS A 143 -4.83 -12.13 -1.41
C HIS A 143 -3.62 -12.51 -0.54
N GLU A 144 -3.10 -11.59 0.30
CA GLU A 144 -2.08 -11.88 1.31
C GLU A 144 -0.75 -12.35 0.72
N VAL A 145 -0.36 -11.83 -0.44
CA VAL A 145 0.88 -12.24 -1.13
C VAL A 145 1.68 -11.06 -1.67
N ILE A 146 2.97 -11.30 -1.86
CA ILE A 146 3.90 -10.41 -2.58
C ILE A 146 4.47 -11.21 -3.73
N ASP A 147 4.44 -10.63 -4.93
CA ASP A 147 4.92 -11.24 -6.15
C ASP A 147 6.17 -10.53 -6.69
N ARG A 148 7.14 -11.30 -7.20
CA ARG A 148 8.18 -10.79 -8.09
C ARG A 148 7.85 -11.17 -9.52
N ILE A 149 7.78 -10.18 -10.36
CA ILE A 149 7.43 -10.30 -11.77
C ILE A 149 8.67 -9.99 -12.60
N ASP A 150 9.12 -10.94 -13.38
CA ASP A 150 10.17 -10.71 -14.39
C ASP A 150 9.56 -9.98 -15.58
N ILE A 151 10.10 -8.80 -15.88
CA ILE A 151 9.55 -7.87 -16.87
C ILE A 151 9.63 -8.46 -18.28
N ALA A 152 10.75 -9.09 -18.62
CA ALA A 152 11.01 -9.60 -19.97
C ALA A 152 10.12 -10.79 -20.34
N THR A 153 9.84 -11.65 -19.36
CA THR A 153 9.00 -12.85 -19.58
C THR A 153 7.54 -12.62 -19.22
N GLY A 154 7.23 -11.56 -18.47
CA GLY A 154 5.91 -11.30 -17.92
C GLY A 154 5.41 -12.44 -17.03
N ARG A 155 6.28 -13.01 -16.19
CA ARG A 155 5.94 -14.14 -15.30
C ARG A 155 6.24 -13.81 -13.85
N ILE A 156 5.41 -14.31 -12.94
CA ILE A 156 5.73 -14.38 -11.52
C ILE A 156 6.83 -15.42 -11.33
N THR A 157 7.99 -14.99 -10.80
CA THR A 157 9.16 -15.82 -10.56
C THR A 157 9.37 -16.18 -9.10
N TRP A 158 8.71 -15.45 -8.21
CA TRP A 158 8.77 -15.66 -6.76
C TRP A 158 7.49 -15.08 -6.14
N GLN A 159 6.97 -15.76 -5.12
CA GLN A 159 5.81 -15.29 -4.34
C GLN A 159 6.08 -15.55 -2.86
N TYR A 160 5.76 -14.60 -1.99
CA TYR A 160 5.75 -14.75 -0.54
C TYR A 160 4.34 -14.54 -0.02
N GLY A 161 4.00 -15.21 1.06
CA GLY A 161 2.64 -15.26 1.58
C GLY A 161 1.93 -16.56 1.20
N HIS A 162 0.71 -16.70 1.69
CA HIS A 162 -0.16 -17.82 1.36
C HIS A 162 -1.44 -17.29 0.72
N TYR A 163 -1.55 -17.41 -0.57
CA TYR A 163 -2.63 -16.84 -1.37
C TYR A 163 -4.01 -17.03 -0.72
N GLY A 164 -4.69 -15.91 -0.42
CA GLY A 164 -6.00 -15.84 0.21
C GLY A 164 -6.04 -16.32 1.66
N ARG A 165 -4.91 -16.39 2.37
CA ARG A 165 -4.85 -16.87 3.75
C ARG A 165 -3.99 -15.95 4.63
N ALA A 166 -4.65 -15.10 5.39
CA ALA A 166 -4.02 -14.26 6.39
C ALA A 166 -3.40 -15.08 7.54
N GLY A 167 -2.34 -14.55 8.13
CA GLY A 167 -1.72 -15.12 9.31
C GLY A 167 -0.50 -14.34 9.78
N SER A 168 0.06 -14.71 10.93
CA SER A 168 1.23 -14.05 11.54
C SER A 168 2.46 -14.95 11.68
N GLY A 169 2.33 -16.23 11.33
CA GLY A 169 3.42 -17.21 11.37
C GLY A 169 4.44 -17.02 10.25
N ALA A 170 5.48 -17.85 10.24
CA ALA A 170 6.48 -17.85 9.19
C ALA A 170 5.84 -18.09 7.81
N GLY A 171 6.14 -17.23 6.83
CA GLY A 171 5.58 -17.30 5.49
C GLY A 171 4.17 -16.76 5.34
N PHE A 172 3.55 -16.24 6.39
CA PHE A 172 2.24 -15.59 6.33
C PHE A 172 2.35 -14.08 6.39
N LEU A 173 1.38 -13.42 5.78
CA LEU A 173 1.10 -11.99 5.85
C LEU A 173 -0.35 -11.77 6.30
N HIS A 174 -0.66 -10.55 6.71
CA HIS A 174 -2.03 -10.14 7.00
C HIS A 174 -2.20 -8.69 6.58
N THR A 175 -2.80 -8.50 5.41
CA THR A 175 -2.97 -7.19 4.77
C THR A 175 -1.60 -6.55 4.49
N PRO A 176 -0.78 -7.15 3.56
CA PRO A 176 0.52 -6.59 3.20
C PRO A 176 0.35 -5.36 2.32
N ASP A 177 1.07 -4.28 2.62
CA ASP A 177 1.06 -3.03 1.87
C ASP A 177 2.49 -2.55 1.57
N ASP A 178 2.66 -1.75 0.50
CA ASP A 178 3.91 -1.08 0.11
C ASP A 178 5.16 -1.99 0.04
N ALA A 179 5.13 -3.08 -0.73
CA ALA A 179 6.25 -4.01 -0.81
C ALA A 179 7.43 -3.46 -1.62
N TYR A 180 8.37 -2.76 -0.99
CA TYR A 180 9.52 -2.13 -1.64
C TYR A 180 10.69 -3.09 -1.86
N PRO A 181 11.21 -3.24 -3.12
CA PRO A 181 12.44 -4.00 -3.39
C PRO A 181 13.69 -3.22 -2.99
N LEU A 182 14.63 -3.89 -2.32
CA LEU A 182 15.92 -3.34 -1.94
C LEU A 182 17.05 -3.76 -2.90
N ALA A 183 18.16 -3.01 -2.91
CA ALA A 183 19.30 -3.27 -3.78
C ALA A 183 19.99 -4.62 -3.53
N ASN A 184 19.92 -5.15 -2.30
CA ASN A 184 20.43 -6.48 -1.94
C ASN A 184 19.51 -7.62 -2.37
N GLY A 185 18.35 -7.30 -2.94
CA GLY A 185 17.34 -8.27 -3.35
C GLY A 185 16.32 -8.61 -2.26
N ASP A 186 16.40 -8.02 -1.09
CA ASP A 186 15.37 -8.16 -0.06
C ASP A 186 14.14 -7.31 -0.41
N ILE A 187 13.03 -7.53 0.29
CA ILE A 187 11.79 -6.76 0.16
C ILE A 187 11.40 -6.28 1.55
N VAL A 188 11.12 -4.99 1.69
CA VAL A 188 10.47 -4.43 2.89
C VAL A 188 8.97 -4.36 2.63
N VAL A 189 8.15 -4.66 3.64
CA VAL A 189 6.69 -4.65 3.52
C VAL A 189 6.02 -4.32 4.85
N ALA A 190 5.02 -3.47 4.82
CA ALA A 190 4.10 -3.25 5.93
C ALA A 190 3.12 -4.44 6.02
N ASP A 191 3.14 -5.15 7.14
CA ASP A 191 2.25 -6.27 7.46
C ASP A 191 1.21 -5.74 8.46
N ILE A 192 0.21 -4.98 7.93
CA ILE A 192 -0.63 -4.03 8.64
C ILE A 192 -1.33 -4.64 9.84
N GLU A 193 -2.10 -5.72 9.63
CA GLU A 193 -2.91 -6.32 10.69
C GLU A 193 -2.07 -7.16 11.66
N ASN A 194 -0.82 -7.48 11.27
CA ASN A 194 0.19 -8.02 12.19
C ASN A 194 0.96 -6.93 12.95
N CYS A 195 0.70 -5.64 12.66
CA CYS A 195 1.28 -4.47 13.33
C CYS A 195 2.81 -4.46 13.32
N ARG A 196 3.38 -4.82 12.17
CA ARG A 196 4.83 -4.89 11.96
C ARG A 196 5.21 -4.48 10.54
N VAL A 197 6.44 -4.02 10.38
CA VAL A 197 7.10 -3.94 9.08
C VAL A 197 8.19 -5.01 9.09
N ILE A 198 8.33 -5.75 8.00
CA ILE A 198 9.30 -6.85 7.88
C ILE A 198 10.16 -6.71 6.63
N GLU A 199 11.40 -7.17 6.72
CA GLU A 199 12.32 -7.32 5.59
C GLU A 199 12.49 -8.82 5.29
N ILE A 200 12.24 -9.20 4.04
CA ILE A 200 12.17 -10.59 3.59
C ILE A 200 13.25 -10.80 2.53
N ASN A 201 14.14 -11.78 2.74
CA ASN A 201 15.18 -12.12 1.78
C ASN A 201 14.66 -13.00 0.62
N PRO A 202 15.44 -13.17 -0.47
CA PRO A 202 15.06 -14.05 -1.58
C PRO A 202 14.80 -15.51 -1.19
N ALA A 203 15.38 -15.97 -0.08
CA ALA A 203 15.14 -17.31 0.48
C ALA A 203 13.85 -17.39 1.32
N LYS A 204 13.01 -16.33 1.29
CA LYS A 204 11.73 -16.24 2.01
C LYS A 204 11.87 -16.26 3.53
N GLN A 205 12.96 -15.75 4.05
CA GLN A 205 13.21 -15.61 5.48
C GLN A 205 13.01 -14.15 5.89
N ILE A 206 12.34 -13.91 7.00
CA ILE A 206 12.31 -12.59 7.64
C ILE A 206 13.69 -12.36 8.26
N VAL A 207 14.42 -11.36 7.74
CA VAL A 207 15.77 -11.02 8.19
C VAL A 207 15.78 -9.82 9.13
N ARG A 208 14.73 -8.99 9.08
CA ARG A 208 14.54 -7.86 9.97
C ARG A 208 13.05 -7.63 10.24
N GLN A 209 12.74 -7.11 11.41
CA GLN A 209 11.39 -6.72 11.78
C GLN A 209 11.43 -5.44 12.62
N TRP A 210 10.55 -4.51 12.30
CA TRP A 210 10.23 -3.35 13.12
C TRP A 210 8.84 -3.54 13.73
N GLY A 211 8.70 -3.16 15.00
CA GLY A 211 7.51 -3.45 15.77
C GLY A 211 7.46 -4.89 16.28
N ARG A 212 6.37 -5.24 16.93
CA ARG A 212 6.15 -6.56 17.54
C ARG A 212 4.82 -7.12 17.05
N THR A 213 4.89 -8.29 16.43
CA THR A 213 3.73 -9.01 15.87
C THR A 213 2.55 -9.05 16.88
N GLY A 214 1.40 -8.55 16.43
CA GLY A 214 0.16 -8.49 17.20
C GLY A 214 0.11 -7.40 18.29
N ALA A 215 1.16 -6.59 18.45
CA ALA A 215 1.17 -5.48 19.39
C ALA A 215 0.89 -4.15 18.68
N CYS A 216 -0.39 -3.86 18.45
CA CYS A 216 -0.89 -2.77 17.62
C CYS A 216 -1.06 -1.44 18.37
N THR A 217 -0.02 -1.01 19.08
CA THR A 217 0.01 0.26 19.79
C THR A 217 1.07 1.19 19.19
N ALA A 218 0.72 2.46 19.03
CA ALA A 218 1.62 3.48 18.48
C ALA A 218 2.66 3.90 19.54
N ALA A 219 3.77 3.14 19.62
CA ALA A 219 4.88 3.37 20.55
C ALA A 219 6.22 2.97 19.90
N ALA A 220 6.59 3.68 18.81
CA ALA A 220 7.81 3.44 18.07
C ALA A 220 9.08 3.60 18.95
N PRO A 221 10.15 2.84 18.68
CA PRO A 221 10.27 1.81 17.66
C PRO A 221 9.80 0.42 18.12
N ALA A 222 9.32 0.28 19.37
CA ALA A 222 9.01 -1.02 19.95
C ALA A 222 7.74 -1.64 19.37
N THR A 223 6.73 -0.82 19.06
CA THR A 223 5.45 -1.25 18.49
C THR A 223 4.92 -0.18 17.54
N PHE A 224 4.10 -0.59 16.56
CA PHE A 224 3.44 0.29 15.60
C PHE A 224 1.93 0.08 15.61
N GLY A 225 1.21 1.18 15.44
CA GLY A 225 -0.25 1.20 15.43
C GLY A 225 -0.81 0.97 14.03
N ARG A 226 -0.72 -0.26 13.49
CA ARG A 226 -1.10 -0.60 12.13
C ARG A 226 -0.29 0.21 11.10
N PRO A 227 0.99 -0.17 10.87
CA PRO A 227 1.81 0.47 9.85
C PRO A 227 1.20 0.21 8.48
N ASN A 228 1.15 1.24 7.61
CA ASN A 228 0.64 1.15 6.24
C ASN A 228 1.78 1.35 5.25
N GLY A 229 2.32 2.56 5.13
CA GLY A 229 3.50 2.83 4.32
C GLY A 229 4.80 2.51 5.04
N ASP A 230 5.81 2.07 4.30
CA ASP A 230 7.10 1.62 4.83
C ASP A 230 8.28 1.97 3.91
N THR A 231 8.31 3.21 3.41
CA THR A 231 9.26 3.69 2.41
C THR A 231 10.72 3.58 2.84
N PRO A 232 11.57 2.77 2.19
CA PRO A 232 12.99 2.72 2.44
C PRO A 232 13.68 4.02 2.01
N LEU A 233 14.67 4.47 2.79
CA LEU A 233 15.40 5.70 2.53
C LEU A 233 16.82 5.41 2.03
N PRO A 234 17.42 6.33 1.22
CA PRO A 234 18.76 6.14 0.67
C PRO A 234 19.87 6.03 1.72
N ASP A 235 19.63 6.52 2.94
CA ASP A 235 20.56 6.41 4.07
C ASP A 235 20.46 5.08 4.83
N GLY A 236 19.65 4.14 4.34
CA GLY A 236 19.37 2.85 4.97
C GLY A 236 18.33 2.92 6.09
N GLY A 237 17.77 4.09 6.34
CA GLY A 237 16.63 4.29 7.23
C GLY A 237 15.31 3.89 6.56
N ILE A 238 14.22 4.10 7.30
CA ILE A 238 12.87 3.81 6.83
C ILE A 238 11.88 4.86 7.34
N LEU A 239 10.89 5.18 6.52
CA LEU A 239 9.77 6.03 6.88
C LEU A 239 8.54 5.14 7.02
N ILE A 240 7.88 5.15 8.18
CA ILE A 240 6.73 4.31 8.46
C ILE A 240 5.53 5.19 8.78
N THR A 241 4.42 4.98 8.07
CA THR A 241 3.14 5.58 8.44
C THR A 241 2.39 4.67 9.41
N GLU A 242 1.65 5.26 10.34
CA GLU A 242 0.79 4.54 11.28
C GLU A 242 -0.65 5.04 11.17
N ILE A 243 -1.57 4.15 10.79
CA ILE A 243 -3.00 4.45 10.71
C ILE A 243 -3.52 4.86 12.10
N THR A 244 -3.23 4.02 13.10
CA THR A 244 -3.61 4.32 14.48
C THR A 244 -2.74 5.44 15.04
N GLY A 245 -3.38 6.57 15.31
CA GLY A 245 -2.68 7.73 15.86
C GLY A 245 -2.25 8.77 14.83
N SER A 246 -2.48 8.55 13.52
CA SER A 246 -2.17 9.52 12.45
C SER A 246 -0.73 10.03 12.55
N ARG A 247 0.24 9.11 12.42
CA ARG A 247 1.65 9.39 12.66
C ARG A 247 2.53 9.00 11.48
N VAL A 248 3.68 9.65 11.40
CA VAL A 248 4.80 9.21 10.57
C VAL A 248 6.05 9.12 11.46
N VAL A 249 6.71 7.98 11.38
CA VAL A 249 7.93 7.67 12.12
C VAL A 249 9.07 7.47 11.13
N ARG A 250 10.19 8.18 11.33
CA ARG A 250 11.44 7.89 10.64
C ARG A 250 12.39 7.17 11.56
N LEU A 251 12.84 6.01 11.14
CA LEU A 251 13.92 5.27 11.79
C LEU A 251 15.19 5.39 10.97
N ALA A 252 16.33 5.52 11.64
CA ALA A 252 17.64 5.39 11.02
C ALA A 252 17.99 3.92 10.72
N ALA A 253 19.05 3.68 9.97
CA ALA A 253 19.52 2.35 9.62
C ALA A 253 19.77 1.43 10.83
N ASP A 254 20.21 1.98 11.96
CA ASP A 254 20.43 1.26 13.22
C ASP A 254 19.14 1.08 14.04
N GLY A 255 18.00 1.63 13.59
CA GLY A 255 16.69 1.50 14.20
C GLY A 255 16.34 2.56 15.25
N HIS A 256 17.21 3.55 15.52
CA HIS A 256 16.82 4.64 16.41
C HIS A 256 15.80 5.57 15.74
N VAL A 257 14.91 6.17 16.54
CA VAL A 257 13.90 7.13 16.07
C VAL A 257 14.57 8.46 15.75
N VAL A 258 14.53 8.87 14.47
CA VAL A 258 15.00 10.18 14.01
C VAL A 258 13.94 11.24 14.25
N PHE A 259 12.69 10.92 13.93
CA PHE A 259 11.51 11.68 14.33
C PHE A 259 10.29 10.78 14.43
N ASP A 260 9.31 11.25 15.17
CA ASP A 260 8.01 10.63 15.42
C ASP A 260 6.99 11.76 15.52
N ILE A 261 6.22 11.97 14.46
CA ILE A 261 5.39 13.15 14.29
C ILE A 261 3.93 12.79 14.04
N HIS A 262 3.05 13.53 14.67
CA HIS A 262 1.64 13.58 14.30
C HIS A 262 1.47 14.33 12.97
N VAL A 263 0.67 13.77 12.06
CA VAL A 263 0.32 14.40 10.80
C VAL A 263 -1.17 14.76 10.76
N PRO A 264 -1.54 15.91 10.16
CA PRO A 264 -2.91 16.40 10.22
C PRO A 264 -3.80 15.75 9.15
N VAL A 265 -3.79 14.41 9.08
CA VAL A 265 -4.60 13.57 8.19
C VAL A 265 -5.29 12.49 9.00
N ARG A 266 -6.35 11.91 8.47
CA ARG A 266 -7.13 10.88 9.19
C ARG A 266 -6.56 9.49 9.01
N TYR A 267 -6.09 9.20 7.81
CA TYR A 267 -5.52 7.91 7.44
C TYR A 267 -4.24 8.16 6.64
N PRO A 268 -3.07 8.25 7.30
CA PRO A 268 -1.80 8.35 6.59
C PRO A 268 -1.53 7.01 5.90
N SER A 269 -1.78 6.97 4.59
CA SER A 269 -1.55 5.78 3.78
C SER A 269 -0.06 5.60 3.55
N ASP A 270 0.55 6.48 2.78
CA ASP A 270 1.98 6.45 2.52
C ASP A 270 2.64 7.81 2.84
N ALA A 271 3.97 7.79 3.02
CA ALA A 271 4.78 8.97 3.25
C ALA A 271 6.09 8.93 2.46
N GLN A 272 6.42 10.04 1.80
CA GLN A 272 7.64 10.23 1.02
C GLN A 272 8.41 11.46 1.52
N LEU A 273 9.75 11.47 1.38
CA LEU A 273 10.53 12.68 1.64
C LEU A 273 10.67 13.51 0.37
N ASP A 274 10.43 14.82 0.47
CA ASP A 274 10.86 15.76 -0.59
C ASP A 274 12.38 16.06 -0.50
N SER A 275 12.90 16.73 -1.51
CA SER A 275 14.33 17.08 -1.58
C SER A 275 14.84 17.98 -0.42
N ALA A 276 13.93 18.62 0.30
CA ALA A 276 14.24 19.42 1.48
C ALA A 276 14.11 18.62 2.79
N GLY A 277 13.76 17.33 2.72
CA GLY A 277 13.57 16.46 3.87
C GLY A 277 12.24 16.66 4.59
N ASN A 278 11.28 17.36 3.98
CA ASN A 278 9.92 17.40 4.50
C ASN A 278 9.17 16.13 4.10
N VAL A 279 8.14 15.79 4.87
CA VAL A 279 7.33 14.59 4.68
C VAL A 279 6.09 14.93 3.87
N ILE A 280 5.91 14.27 2.73
CA ILE A 280 4.66 14.28 1.95
C ILE A 280 3.83 13.09 2.42
N VAL A 281 2.57 13.29 2.75
CA VAL A 281 1.69 12.22 3.25
C VAL A 281 0.37 12.25 2.50
N ALA A 282 -0.06 11.08 2.01
CA ALA A 282 -1.38 10.87 1.46
C ALA A 282 -2.39 10.57 2.58
N ASP A 283 -3.58 11.18 2.51
CA ASP A 283 -4.71 10.96 3.43
C ASP A 283 -5.76 10.09 2.76
N TYR A 284 -5.70 8.77 2.97
CA TYR A 284 -6.63 7.80 2.40
C TYR A 284 -8.03 7.96 2.99
N SER A 285 -8.71 9.01 2.56
CA SER A 285 -10.04 9.38 3.07
C SER A 285 -10.90 10.07 2.01
N ASN A 286 -12.19 10.19 2.27
CA ASN A 286 -13.13 10.92 1.42
C ASN A 286 -13.78 12.11 2.18
N PRO A 287 -13.61 13.35 1.74
CA PRO A 287 -12.64 13.80 0.75
C PRO A 287 -11.22 13.62 1.27
N GLY A 288 -10.32 13.21 0.36
CA GLY A 288 -8.92 13.01 0.65
C GLY A 288 -8.09 14.29 0.57
N SER A 289 -6.85 14.20 1.03
CA SER A 289 -5.88 15.29 0.92
C SER A 289 -4.45 14.75 0.82
N VAL A 290 -3.54 15.58 0.33
CA VAL A 290 -2.10 15.37 0.46
C VAL A 290 -1.53 16.53 1.25
N VAL A 291 -0.66 16.23 2.22
CA VAL A 291 -0.03 17.24 3.06
C VAL A 291 1.49 17.19 2.94
N ARG A 292 2.13 18.35 3.08
CA ARG A 292 3.57 18.46 3.33
C ARG A 292 3.75 18.95 4.75
N VAL A 293 4.51 18.20 5.55
CA VAL A 293 4.84 18.56 6.93
C VAL A 293 6.34 18.58 7.15
N SER A 294 6.82 19.43 8.05
CA SER A 294 8.23 19.40 8.45
C SER A 294 8.54 18.18 9.31
N PRO A 295 9.84 17.82 9.52
CA PRO A 295 10.24 16.78 10.47
C PRO A 295 9.83 17.05 11.93
N THR A 296 9.30 18.24 12.23
CA THR A 296 8.75 18.60 13.55
C THR A 296 7.23 18.58 13.58
N GLY A 297 6.56 18.07 12.53
CA GLY A 297 5.10 17.97 12.44
C GLY A 297 4.38 19.26 12.04
N LYS A 298 5.11 20.34 11.69
CA LYS A 298 4.48 21.60 11.25
C LYS A 298 3.93 21.43 9.84
N LEU A 299 2.63 21.72 9.64
CA LEU A 299 2.01 21.76 8.31
C LEU A 299 2.63 22.89 7.48
N LEU A 300 3.17 22.55 6.32
CA LEU A 300 3.80 23.48 5.36
C LEU A 300 2.91 23.74 4.14
N TRP A 301 2.18 22.70 3.69
CA TRP A 301 1.29 22.78 2.54
C TRP A 301 0.20 21.71 2.62
N ARG A 302 -0.93 21.96 1.97
CA ARG A 302 -2.01 20.98 1.80
C ARG A 302 -2.67 21.17 0.44
N TYR A 303 -2.89 20.05 -0.25
CA TYR A 303 -3.85 19.93 -1.34
C TYR A 303 -5.02 19.06 -0.87
N GLY A 304 -6.25 19.56 -1.02
CA GLY A 304 -7.45 18.82 -0.59
C GLY A 304 -8.72 19.63 -0.74
N PRO A 305 -9.08 20.02 -1.99
CA PRO A 305 -10.38 20.63 -2.26
C PRO A 305 -11.51 19.68 -1.84
N LYS A 306 -12.50 20.20 -1.14
CA LYS A 306 -13.61 19.40 -0.62
C LYS A 306 -14.64 19.04 -1.68
N THR A 307 -14.68 19.81 -2.79
CA THR A 307 -15.67 19.68 -3.87
C THR A 307 -15.02 19.98 -5.22
N GLY A 308 -15.75 19.69 -6.30
CA GLY A 308 -15.33 20.03 -7.66
C GLY A 308 -14.36 19.01 -8.28
N ALA A 309 -13.84 19.38 -9.45
CA ALA A 309 -12.99 18.50 -10.24
C ALA A 309 -11.65 18.17 -9.57
N GLY A 310 -11.12 19.06 -8.74
CA GLY A 310 -9.89 18.87 -8.00
C GLY A 310 -10.00 18.03 -6.73
N ARG A 311 -11.21 17.67 -6.27
CA ARG A 311 -11.40 16.83 -5.08
C ARG A 311 -10.69 15.48 -5.25
N LEU A 312 -10.04 15.03 -4.21
CA LEU A 312 -9.49 13.67 -4.14
C LEU A 312 -10.45 12.74 -3.37
N ASP A 313 -10.37 11.45 -3.68
CA ASP A 313 -11.16 10.40 -3.06
C ASP A 313 -10.28 9.18 -2.79
N HIS A 314 -9.87 9.01 -1.52
CA HIS A 314 -8.92 8.00 -1.05
C HIS A 314 -7.60 8.04 -1.86
N PRO A 315 -6.83 9.14 -1.81
CA PRO A 315 -5.48 9.12 -2.36
C PRO A 315 -4.60 8.19 -1.52
N SER A 316 -4.04 7.15 -2.17
CA SER A 316 -3.22 6.12 -1.49
C SER A 316 -1.75 6.51 -1.42
N LEU A 317 -1.16 6.96 -2.53
CA LEU A 317 0.25 7.29 -2.64
C LEU A 317 0.45 8.71 -3.18
N ALA A 318 1.46 9.43 -2.69
CA ALA A 318 1.82 10.78 -3.12
C ALA A 318 3.33 10.96 -3.23
N THR A 319 3.86 10.93 -4.46
CA THR A 319 5.30 10.96 -4.73
C THR A 319 5.75 12.35 -5.19
N PRO A 320 6.70 13.00 -4.49
CA PRO A 320 7.30 14.24 -4.96
C PRO A 320 8.15 14.00 -6.21
N LEU A 321 7.93 14.78 -7.25
CA LEU A 321 8.70 14.75 -8.49
C LEU A 321 9.86 15.74 -8.47
N ALA A 322 10.86 15.52 -9.32
CA ALA A 322 12.08 16.33 -9.35
C ALA A 322 11.85 17.82 -9.68
N ASP A 323 10.75 18.13 -10.36
CA ASP A 323 10.35 19.52 -10.68
C ASP A 323 9.56 20.20 -9.55
N GLY A 324 9.36 19.51 -8.43
CA GLY A 324 8.65 20.02 -7.26
C GLY A 324 7.13 19.80 -7.30
N THR A 325 6.62 19.22 -8.37
CA THR A 325 5.22 18.77 -8.45
C THR A 325 5.04 17.44 -7.67
N ILE A 326 3.79 17.02 -7.46
CA ILE A 326 3.48 15.79 -6.72
C ILE A 326 2.55 14.93 -7.55
N LEU A 327 2.97 13.68 -7.82
CA LEU A 327 2.14 12.65 -8.42
C LEU A 327 1.29 11.99 -7.34
N ILE A 328 0.01 11.77 -7.61
CA ILE A 328 -0.96 11.27 -6.63
C ILE A 328 -1.86 10.24 -7.31
N ASN A 329 -2.06 9.09 -6.68
CA ASN A 329 -3.19 8.21 -6.93
C ASN A 329 -4.47 8.83 -6.38
N ASP A 330 -5.54 8.77 -7.15
CA ASP A 330 -6.87 9.23 -6.74
C ASP A 330 -7.85 8.08 -7.01
N ASP A 331 -7.81 7.09 -6.13
CA ASP A 331 -8.25 5.72 -6.34
C ASP A 331 -9.70 5.63 -6.75
N PHE A 332 -10.61 6.16 -5.94
CA PHE A 332 -12.03 6.08 -6.21
C PHE A 332 -12.52 7.15 -7.20
N ARG A 333 -11.61 7.98 -7.71
CA ARG A 333 -11.86 8.80 -8.90
C ARG A 333 -11.20 8.23 -10.16
N HIS A 334 -10.60 7.05 -10.04
CA HIS A 334 -10.07 6.23 -11.14
C HIS A 334 -9.02 6.94 -12.00
N ARG A 335 -8.09 7.66 -11.34
CA ARG A 335 -7.09 8.48 -12.03
C ARG A 335 -5.80 8.65 -11.23
N LEU A 336 -4.73 8.94 -11.97
CA LEU A 336 -3.54 9.59 -11.43
C LEU A 336 -3.60 11.07 -11.76
N VAL A 337 -3.12 11.91 -10.84
CA VAL A 337 -3.02 13.35 -11.07
C VAL A 337 -1.65 13.87 -10.65
N ILE A 338 -1.15 14.89 -11.35
CA ILE A 338 -0.01 15.67 -10.88
C ILE A 338 -0.52 17.02 -10.41
N VAL A 339 -0.18 17.37 -9.18
CA VAL A 339 -0.52 18.64 -8.56
C VAL A 339 0.73 19.52 -8.50
N ASP A 340 0.59 20.77 -8.90
CA ASP A 340 1.59 21.81 -8.68
C ASP A 340 1.33 22.49 -7.32
N PRO A 341 2.22 22.33 -6.32
CA PRO A 341 2.06 22.96 -5.01
C PRO A 341 2.11 24.48 -5.03
N ALA A 342 2.75 25.10 -6.03
CA ALA A 342 2.85 26.55 -6.13
C ALA A 342 1.52 27.20 -6.52
N THR A 343 0.77 26.55 -7.41
CA THR A 343 -0.54 27.02 -7.87
C THR A 343 -1.71 26.33 -7.18
N ASN A 344 -1.43 25.22 -6.51
CA ASN A 344 -2.40 24.33 -5.86
C ASN A 344 -3.46 23.80 -6.83
N THR A 345 -3.02 23.44 -8.06
CA THR A 345 -3.89 22.95 -9.14
C THR A 345 -3.38 21.64 -9.72
N ILE A 346 -4.29 20.85 -10.30
CA ILE A 346 -3.93 19.68 -11.11
C ILE A 346 -3.40 20.19 -12.47
N VAL A 347 -2.17 19.79 -12.81
CA VAL A 347 -1.50 20.17 -14.06
C VAL A 347 -1.42 19.04 -15.07
N TRP A 348 -1.67 17.80 -14.64
CA TRP A 348 -1.73 16.62 -15.51
C TRP A 348 -2.67 15.57 -14.90
N GLN A 349 -3.25 14.73 -15.76
CA GLN A 349 -4.11 13.62 -15.36
C GLN A 349 -4.00 12.47 -16.35
N TYR A 350 -4.00 11.23 -15.83
CA TYR A 350 -4.28 10.01 -16.57
C TYR A 350 -5.41 9.25 -15.88
N GLY A 351 -6.30 8.68 -16.68
CA GLY A 351 -7.58 8.16 -16.22
C GLY A 351 -8.71 9.17 -16.40
N THR A 352 -9.94 8.67 -16.53
CA THR A 352 -11.13 9.50 -16.73
C THR A 352 -11.87 9.62 -15.39
N THR A 353 -11.88 10.82 -14.83
CA THR A 353 -12.47 11.11 -13.51
C THR A 353 -13.87 10.50 -13.36
N ASP A 354 -14.06 9.73 -12.28
CA ASP A 354 -15.31 9.08 -11.89
C ASP A 354 -15.84 8.07 -12.93
N ARG A 355 -14.98 7.57 -13.84
CA ARG A 355 -15.34 6.61 -14.87
C ARG A 355 -14.32 5.47 -14.94
N PRO A 356 -14.55 4.37 -14.20
CA PRO A 356 -13.68 3.20 -14.28
C PRO A 356 -13.73 2.56 -15.67
N GLY A 357 -12.62 1.93 -16.07
CA GLY A 357 -12.57 1.21 -17.35
C GLY A 357 -11.21 0.60 -17.64
N GLN A 358 -11.13 -0.17 -18.73
CA GLN A 358 -9.93 -0.90 -19.15
C GLN A 358 -9.31 -0.39 -20.46
N THR A 359 -9.98 0.52 -21.15
CA THR A 359 -9.49 1.09 -22.40
C THR A 359 -8.40 2.15 -22.16
N ALA A 360 -7.80 2.67 -23.22
CA ALA A 360 -6.83 3.75 -23.11
C ALA A 360 -7.40 4.93 -22.31
N ASN A 361 -6.57 5.53 -21.46
CA ASN A 361 -6.96 6.61 -20.55
C ASN A 361 -8.12 6.29 -19.59
N HIS A 362 -8.24 5.01 -19.21
CA HIS A 362 -9.13 4.58 -18.12
C HIS A 362 -8.38 3.68 -17.15
N LEU A 363 -8.64 3.89 -15.88
CA LEU A 363 -8.18 3.08 -14.76
C LEU A 363 -9.38 2.63 -13.93
N ASN A 364 -9.18 1.74 -13.00
CA ASN A 364 -10.18 1.33 -12.02
C ASN A 364 -9.50 1.10 -10.68
N VAL A 365 -9.69 2.01 -9.75
CA VAL A 365 -9.01 2.01 -8.45
C VAL A 365 -7.50 1.82 -8.64
N PRO A 366 -6.78 2.82 -9.23
CA PRO A 366 -5.32 2.77 -9.31
C PRO A 366 -4.76 3.03 -7.92
N ASP A 367 -4.25 2.01 -7.25
CA ASP A 367 -3.81 2.11 -5.86
C ASP A 367 -2.35 2.58 -5.77
N GLY A 368 -1.44 1.96 -6.52
CA GLY A 368 -0.02 2.31 -6.50
C GLY A 368 0.51 2.93 -7.78
N HIS A 369 1.57 3.71 -7.66
CA HIS A 369 2.34 4.21 -8.78
C HIS A 369 3.83 4.33 -8.46
N GLU A 370 4.67 4.25 -9.48
CA GLU A 370 6.08 4.59 -9.37
C GLU A 370 6.54 5.39 -10.59
N PRO A 371 7.22 6.54 -10.41
CA PRO A 371 7.90 7.24 -11.49
C PRO A 371 9.05 6.39 -12.05
N LEU A 372 9.01 6.09 -13.35
CA LEU A 372 10.01 5.26 -14.00
C LEU A 372 11.22 6.11 -14.46
N PRO A 373 12.45 5.58 -14.36
CA PRO A 373 13.64 6.26 -14.87
C PRO A 373 13.54 6.55 -16.38
N ALA A 374 14.12 7.65 -16.81
CA ALA A 374 14.22 7.95 -18.23
C ALA A 374 15.05 6.87 -18.95
N GLY A 375 14.55 6.41 -20.12
CA GLY A 375 15.23 5.39 -20.93
C GLY A 375 15.05 3.95 -20.50
N ILE A 376 14.21 3.69 -19.47
CA ILE A 376 13.85 2.31 -19.13
C ILE A 376 13.00 1.71 -20.25
N SER A 377 13.26 0.46 -20.58
CA SER A 377 12.47 -0.37 -21.51
C SER A 377 12.08 -1.67 -20.83
N PHE A 378 10.82 -2.03 -20.91
CA PHE A 378 10.28 -3.30 -20.42
C PHE A 378 10.09 -4.26 -21.59
#